data_c5181cffa30a633045c8635342fbb7e0
#
_entry.id   c5181cffa30a633045c8635342fbb7e0
#
_cell.length_a   1.000
_cell.length_b   1.000
_cell.length_c   1.000
_cell.angle_alpha   90.00
_cell.angle_beta   90.00
_cell.angle_gamma   90.00
#
_symmetry.space_group_name_H-M   'P 1'
#
loop_
_entity.id
_entity.type
_entity.pdbx_description
1 polymer ?
#
loop_
_entity_poly.entity_id
_entity_poly.type
_entity_poly.pdbx_seq_one_letter_code
_entity_poly.pdbx_strand_id
1 'polypeptide(L)'
;MLSIIQAAGWPIWPLIACSVLGLALIFERFLALKTARVAPPKLLDEAITVSSKALPTPDVVNQLAQNSALGEVLASGLRTLNSNPQCSETDLRAAMEGTGRAVAHRLEKYLSALATIASAAPLLGLLGTVIGMIAVSYTHLTLPTNREV
;
A
#
# COMPACT_ATOMS: atom_id res chain seq x y z
N MET A 1 11.89 28.31 -8.96
CA MET A 1 11.46 26.89 -9.00
C MET A 1 11.30 26.39 -10.43
N LEU A 2 10.48 27.00 -11.29
CA LEU A 2 10.30 26.58 -12.69
C LEU A 2 11.59 26.61 -13.54
N SER A 3 12.48 27.56 -13.31
CA SER A 3 13.76 27.68 -14.02
C SER A 3 14.73 26.51 -13.73
N ILE A 4 14.69 25.95 -12.53
CA ILE A 4 15.50 24.78 -12.15
C ILE A 4 14.99 23.53 -12.85
N ILE A 5 13.67 23.40 -13.00
CA ILE A 5 13.03 22.28 -13.71
C ILE A 5 13.39 22.30 -15.20
N GLN A 6 13.42 23.50 -15.81
CA GLN A 6 13.83 23.67 -17.21
C GLN A 6 15.33 23.40 -17.43
N ALA A 7 16.16 23.74 -16.46
CA ALA A 7 17.62 23.50 -16.53
C ALA A 7 18.02 22.03 -16.33
N ALA A 8 17.22 21.25 -15.59
CA ALA A 8 17.50 19.84 -15.31
C ALA A 8 17.20 18.88 -16.48
N GLY A 9 16.47 19.37 -17.49
CA GLY A 9 16.20 18.61 -18.72
C GLY A 9 15.22 17.43 -18.55
N TRP A 10 15.19 16.56 -19.57
CA TRP A 10 14.25 15.44 -19.67
C TRP A 10 14.25 14.45 -18.49
N PRO A 11 15.37 14.12 -17.80
CA PRO A 11 15.40 13.14 -16.72
C PRO A 11 14.60 13.53 -15.46
N ILE A 12 14.22 14.80 -15.30
CA ILE A 12 13.44 15.23 -14.12
C ILE A 12 11.99 14.73 -14.15
N TRP A 13 11.44 14.50 -15.35
CA TRP A 13 10.06 14.08 -15.52
C TRP A 13 9.77 12.69 -14.92
N PRO A 14 10.58 11.64 -15.17
CA PRO A 14 10.43 10.35 -14.49
C PRO A 14 10.55 10.45 -12.95
N LEU A 15 11.43 11.31 -12.46
CA LEU A 15 11.59 11.54 -11.02
C LEU A 15 10.36 12.17 -10.38
N ILE A 16 9.78 13.18 -11.02
CA ILE A 16 8.53 13.80 -10.58
C ILE A 16 7.39 12.77 -10.60
N ALA A 17 7.28 11.99 -11.66
CA ALA A 17 6.27 10.94 -11.76
C ALA A 17 6.41 9.90 -10.66
N CYS A 18 7.63 9.42 -10.38
CA CYS A 18 7.89 8.50 -9.28
C CYS A 18 7.57 9.11 -7.91
N SER A 19 7.89 10.39 -7.71
CA SER A 19 7.57 11.11 -6.47
C SER A 19 6.06 11.22 -6.25
N VAL A 20 5.30 11.59 -7.27
CA VAL A 20 3.84 11.71 -7.20
C VAL A 20 3.20 10.34 -6.95
N LEU A 21 3.64 9.30 -7.66
CA LEU A 21 3.16 7.93 -7.47
C LEU A 21 3.49 7.41 -6.07
N GLY A 22 4.72 7.62 -5.60
CA GLY A 22 5.13 7.23 -4.25
C GLY A 22 4.29 7.92 -3.17
N LEU A 23 4.06 9.23 -3.32
CA LEU A 23 3.23 10.00 -2.38
C LEU A 23 1.77 9.53 -2.40
N ALA A 24 1.21 9.27 -3.59
CA ALA A 24 -0.14 8.74 -3.74
C ALA A 24 -0.30 7.37 -3.07
N LEU A 25 0.67 6.47 -3.25
CA LEU A 25 0.67 5.16 -2.61
C LEU A 25 0.81 5.24 -1.09
N ILE A 26 1.65 6.15 -0.58
CA ILE A 26 1.77 6.38 0.86
C ILE A 26 0.45 6.88 1.44
N PHE A 27 -0.18 7.86 0.79
CA PHE A 27 -1.47 8.40 1.22
C PHE A 27 -2.57 7.33 1.20
N GLU A 28 -2.66 6.57 0.11
CA GLU A 28 -3.62 5.48 -0.03
C GLU A 28 -3.42 4.44 1.08
N ARG A 29 -2.17 4.02 1.33
CA ARG A 29 -1.86 3.04 2.37
C ARG A 29 -2.11 3.57 3.77
N PHE A 30 -1.77 4.82 4.04
CA PHE A 30 -2.06 5.45 5.33
C PHE A 30 -3.56 5.47 5.62
N LEU A 31 -4.38 5.76 4.62
CA LEU A 31 -5.83 5.73 4.76
C LEU A 31 -6.40 4.31 4.84
N ALA A 32 -5.86 3.38 4.06
CA ALA A 32 -6.32 2.00 4.01
C ALA A 32 -5.94 1.21 5.27
N LEU A 33 -4.75 1.46 5.83
CA LEU A 33 -4.23 0.80 7.03
C LEU A 33 -4.56 1.53 8.34
N LYS A 34 -5.37 2.59 8.27
CA LYS A 34 -5.82 3.28 9.49
C LYS A 34 -6.54 2.27 10.40
N THR A 35 -6.12 2.20 11.67
CA THR A 35 -6.62 1.23 12.66
C THR A 35 -8.15 1.17 12.73
N ALA A 36 -8.80 2.33 12.60
CA ALA A 36 -10.26 2.43 12.59
C ALA A 36 -10.94 1.73 11.39
N ARG A 37 -10.21 1.52 10.27
CA ARG A 37 -10.74 0.81 9.09
C ARG A 37 -10.38 -0.68 9.10
N VAL A 38 -9.19 -1.01 9.58
CA VAL A 38 -8.71 -2.40 9.60
C VAL A 38 -9.32 -3.17 10.77
N ALA A 39 -9.33 -2.56 11.95
CA ALA A 39 -9.82 -3.15 13.20
C ALA A 39 -10.55 -2.08 14.02
N PRO A 40 -11.85 -1.81 13.76
CA PRO A 40 -12.64 -0.90 14.59
C PRO A 40 -12.64 -1.36 16.05
N PRO A 41 -12.35 -0.48 17.02
CA PRO A 41 -12.14 -0.88 18.42
C PRO A 41 -13.38 -1.51 19.07
N LYS A 42 -14.58 -1.18 18.60
CA LYS A 42 -15.85 -1.71 19.11
C LYS A 42 -16.32 -2.99 18.40
N LEU A 43 -15.72 -3.36 17.28
CA LEU A 43 -16.18 -4.46 16.45
C LEU A 43 -16.08 -5.79 17.16
N LEU A 44 -15.03 -5.99 17.95
CA LEU A 44 -14.82 -7.22 18.71
C LEU A 44 -15.88 -7.37 19.81
N ASP A 45 -16.17 -6.29 20.55
CA ASP A 45 -17.16 -6.30 21.62
C ASP A 45 -18.58 -6.50 21.07
N GLU A 46 -18.89 -5.87 19.94
CA GLU A 46 -20.16 -6.05 19.25
C GLU A 46 -20.31 -7.49 18.73
N ALA A 47 -19.27 -8.05 18.10
CA ALA A 47 -19.28 -9.42 17.62
C ALA A 47 -19.45 -10.43 18.76
N ILE A 48 -18.78 -10.25 19.89
CA ILE A 48 -18.93 -11.08 21.09
C ILE A 48 -20.34 -10.96 21.64
N THR A 49 -20.89 -9.75 21.75
CA THR A 49 -22.22 -9.51 22.29
C THR A 49 -23.33 -10.14 21.42
N VAL A 50 -23.20 -10.03 20.11
CA VAL A 50 -24.15 -10.64 19.16
C VAL A 50 -24.02 -12.17 19.19
N SER A 51 -22.81 -12.68 19.18
CA SER A 51 -22.53 -14.14 19.17
C SER A 51 -22.93 -14.83 20.48
N SER A 52 -22.89 -14.12 21.61
CA SER A 52 -23.28 -14.68 22.91
C SER A 52 -24.78 -14.88 23.07
N LYS A 53 -25.59 -14.14 22.31
CA LYS A 53 -27.07 -14.23 22.36
C LYS A 53 -27.64 -15.27 21.41
N ALA A 54 -27.12 -15.34 20.18
CA ALA A 54 -27.45 -16.33 19.17
C ALA A 54 -26.40 -16.30 18.05
N LEU A 55 -26.21 -17.39 17.32
CA LEU A 55 -25.39 -17.41 16.12
C LEU A 55 -25.96 -16.41 15.10
N PRO A 56 -25.15 -15.45 14.59
CA PRO A 56 -25.62 -14.44 13.65
C PRO A 56 -26.12 -15.07 12.36
N THR A 57 -27.15 -14.49 11.76
CA THR A 57 -27.63 -14.90 10.44
C THR A 57 -26.55 -14.70 9.36
N PRO A 58 -26.57 -15.51 8.27
CA PRO A 58 -25.59 -15.39 7.19
C PRO A 58 -25.47 -13.97 6.61
N ASP A 59 -26.57 -13.21 6.58
CA ASP A 59 -26.59 -11.83 6.09
C ASP A 59 -25.76 -10.89 6.99
N VAL A 60 -25.91 -11.02 8.31
CA VAL A 60 -25.13 -10.24 9.27
C VAL A 60 -23.64 -10.60 9.19
N VAL A 61 -23.32 -11.88 9.03
CA VAL A 61 -21.94 -12.36 8.84
C VAL A 61 -21.33 -11.79 7.56
N ASN A 62 -22.08 -11.70 6.47
CA ASN A 62 -21.61 -11.12 5.22
C ASN A 62 -21.38 -9.60 5.33
N GLN A 63 -22.25 -8.89 6.00
CA GLN A 63 -22.07 -7.46 6.29
C GLN A 63 -20.83 -7.22 7.14
N LEU A 64 -20.60 -8.05 8.15
CA LEU A 64 -19.43 -7.98 8.99
C LEU A 64 -18.14 -8.16 8.18
N ALA A 65 -18.12 -9.12 7.25
CA ALA A 65 -16.99 -9.40 6.37
C ALA A 65 -16.65 -8.21 5.44
N GLN A 66 -17.65 -7.44 5.01
CA GLN A 66 -17.44 -6.31 4.10
C GLN A 66 -17.00 -5.03 4.81
N ASN A 67 -17.25 -4.89 6.09
CA ASN A 67 -17.02 -3.66 6.84
C ASN A 67 -15.55 -3.41 7.19
N SER A 68 -14.78 -4.45 7.45
CA SER A 68 -13.38 -4.30 7.84
C SER A 68 -12.57 -5.60 7.65
N ALA A 69 -11.25 -5.46 7.63
CA ALA A 69 -10.34 -6.60 7.57
C ALA A 69 -10.49 -7.55 8.78
N LEU A 70 -10.65 -6.99 9.97
CA LEU A 70 -10.97 -7.78 11.17
C LEU A 70 -12.34 -8.45 11.06
N GLY A 71 -13.33 -7.75 10.52
CA GLY A 71 -14.67 -8.30 10.26
C GLY A 71 -14.65 -9.51 9.35
N GLU A 72 -13.79 -9.53 8.35
CA GLU A 72 -13.62 -10.67 7.44
C GLU A 72 -13.08 -11.92 8.17
N VAL A 73 -12.11 -11.73 9.07
CA VAL A 73 -11.57 -12.82 9.91
C VAL A 73 -12.63 -13.35 10.88
N LEU A 74 -13.36 -12.47 11.56
CA LEU A 74 -14.45 -12.85 12.46
C LEU A 74 -15.57 -13.56 11.70
N ALA A 75 -15.93 -13.08 10.53
CA ALA A 75 -16.95 -13.69 9.68
C ALA A 75 -16.57 -15.11 9.25
N SER A 76 -15.29 -15.40 9.00
CA SER A 76 -14.82 -16.75 8.68
C SER A 76 -15.04 -17.71 9.84
N GLY A 77 -14.75 -17.28 11.07
CA GLY A 77 -15.04 -18.05 12.29
C GLY A 77 -16.53 -18.30 12.48
N LEU A 78 -17.37 -17.28 12.31
CA LEU A 78 -18.83 -17.40 12.45
C LEU A 78 -19.44 -18.31 11.36
N ARG A 79 -18.92 -18.26 10.13
CA ARG A 79 -19.34 -19.19 9.06
C ARG A 79 -19.00 -20.64 9.39
N THR A 80 -17.83 -20.89 9.97
CA THR A 80 -17.42 -22.22 10.41
C THR A 80 -18.34 -22.73 11.52
N LEU A 81 -18.68 -21.90 12.51
CA LEU A 81 -19.65 -22.23 13.55
C LEU A 81 -21.06 -22.48 13.01
N ASN A 82 -21.51 -21.67 12.05
CA ASN A 82 -22.82 -21.87 11.41
C ASN A 82 -22.89 -23.17 10.59
N SER A 83 -21.79 -23.56 9.98
CA SER A 83 -21.72 -24.81 9.19
C SER A 83 -21.58 -26.06 10.06
N ASN A 84 -20.86 -25.93 11.16
CA ASN A 84 -20.62 -27.02 12.13
C ASN A 84 -20.59 -26.47 13.55
N PRO A 85 -21.74 -26.41 14.26
CA PRO A 85 -21.80 -25.93 15.63
C PRO A 85 -20.98 -26.74 16.63
N GLN A 86 -20.59 -27.97 16.26
CA GLN A 86 -19.76 -28.88 17.06
C GLN A 86 -18.28 -28.84 16.66
N CYS A 87 -17.85 -27.85 15.86
CA CYS A 87 -16.47 -27.75 15.44
C CYS A 87 -15.54 -27.54 16.65
N SER A 88 -14.33 -28.10 16.57
CA SER A 88 -13.34 -27.93 17.62
C SER A 88 -12.81 -26.49 17.63
N GLU A 89 -12.32 -26.03 18.80
CA GLU A 89 -11.64 -24.74 18.89
C GLU A 89 -10.45 -24.67 17.92
N THR A 90 -9.78 -25.79 17.68
CA THR A 90 -8.66 -25.90 16.75
C THR A 90 -9.08 -25.64 15.33
N ASP A 91 -10.22 -26.19 14.89
CA ASP A 91 -10.75 -25.99 13.53
C ASP A 91 -11.20 -24.55 13.32
N LEU A 92 -11.87 -23.98 14.33
CA LEU A 92 -12.28 -22.58 14.32
C LEU A 92 -11.08 -21.63 14.21
N ARG A 93 -10.06 -21.89 15.01
CA ARG A 93 -8.82 -21.12 15.00
C ARG A 93 -8.11 -21.25 13.65
N ALA A 94 -8.03 -22.43 13.07
CA ALA A 94 -7.41 -22.67 11.77
C ALA A 94 -8.12 -21.92 10.63
N ALA A 95 -9.47 -21.89 10.64
CA ALA A 95 -10.26 -21.14 9.66
C ALA A 95 -10.02 -19.64 9.76
N MET A 96 -10.02 -19.09 10.98
CA MET A 96 -9.74 -17.67 11.22
C MET A 96 -8.29 -17.29 10.88
N GLU A 97 -7.33 -18.15 11.21
CA GLU A 97 -5.91 -17.92 10.90
C GLU A 97 -5.65 -17.96 9.39
N GLY A 98 -6.26 -18.90 8.67
CA GLY A 98 -6.17 -18.97 7.21
C GLY A 98 -6.69 -17.70 6.54
N THR A 99 -7.86 -17.23 6.96
CA THR A 99 -8.43 -15.96 6.48
C THR A 99 -7.57 -14.77 6.89
N GLY A 100 -7.06 -14.74 8.11
CA GLY A 100 -6.18 -13.69 8.60
C GLY A 100 -4.90 -13.55 7.75
N ARG A 101 -4.28 -14.66 7.39
CA ARG A 101 -3.11 -14.67 6.49
C ARG A 101 -3.44 -14.12 5.10
N ALA A 102 -4.58 -14.51 4.53
CA ALA A 102 -5.02 -14.00 3.22
C ALA A 102 -5.30 -12.50 3.26
N VAL A 103 -5.93 -12.01 4.32
CA VAL A 103 -6.20 -10.58 4.55
C VAL A 103 -4.88 -9.81 4.72
N ALA A 104 -3.94 -10.32 5.53
CA ALA A 104 -2.63 -9.72 5.72
C ALA A 104 -1.88 -9.62 4.40
N HIS A 105 -1.84 -10.69 3.61
CA HIS A 105 -1.19 -10.70 2.31
C HIS A 105 -1.81 -9.68 1.33
N ARG A 106 -3.12 -9.52 1.35
CA ARG A 106 -3.82 -8.51 0.55
C ARG A 106 -3.47 -7.08 0.99
N LEU A 107 -3.34 -6.84 2.28
CA LEU A 107 -2.90 -5.54 2.83
C LEU A 107 -1.45 -5.22 2.47
N GLU A 108 -0.59 -6.23 2.40
CA GLU A 108 0.83 -6.09 2.06
C GLU A 108 1.11 -5.96 0.56
N LYS A 109 0.16 -6.32 -0.29
CA LYS A 109 0.34 -6.38 -1.75
C LYS A 109 1.02 -5.13 -2.34
N TYR A 110 0.66 -3.94 -1.87
CA TYR A 110 1.18 -2.68 -2.39
C TYR A 110 2.48 -2.22 -1.72
N LEU A 111 2.88 -2.85 -0.60
CA LEU A 111 4.17 -2.58 0.03
C LEU A 111 5.34 -2.99 -0.88
N SER A 112 5.17 -4.04 -1.67
CA SER A 112 6.13 -4.46 -2.68
C SER A 112 6.34 -3.38 -3.76
N ALA A 113 5.27 -2.75 -4.23
CA ALA A 113 5.37 -1.64 -5.18
C ALA A 113 6.10 -0.42 -4.58
N LEU A 114 5.81 -0.09 -3.32
CA LEU A 114 6.54 0.97 -2.61
C LEU A 114 8.03 0.65 -2.45
N ALA A 115 8.37 -0.59 -2.12
CA ALA A 115 9.76 -1.04 -2.01
C ALA A 115 10.49 -0.92 -3.35
N THR A 116 9.84 -1.26 -4.46
CA THR A 116 10.40 -1.09 -5.80
C THR A 116 10.68 0.38 -6.13
N ILE A 117 9.74 1.28 -5.83
CA ILE A 117 9.92 2.73 -6.04
C ILE A 117 11.04 3.25 -5.15
N ALA A 118 11.10 2.85 -3.88
CA ALA A 118 12.15 3.25 -2.96
C ALA A 118 13.55 2.82 -3.42
N SER A 119 13.66 1.66 -4.06
CA SER A 119 14.92 1.16 -4.63
C SER A 119 15.29 1.85 -5.94
N ALA A 120 14.32 2.13 -6.80
CA ALA A 120 14.54 2.71 -8.12
C ALA A 120 14.80 4.23 -8.06
N ALA A 121 14.17 4.96 -7.15
CA ALA A 121 14.27 6.41 -7.07
C ALA A 121 15.72 6.94 -6.89
N PRO A 122 16.57 6.40 -6.01
CA PRO A 122 17.97 6.81 -5.91
C PRO A 122 18.77 6.54 -7.18
N LEU A 123 18.51 5.42 -7.86
CA LEU A 123 19.19 5.08 -9.13
C LEU A 123 18.81 6.06 -10.25
N LEU A 124 17.53 6.44 -10.33
CA LEU A 124 17.08 7.47 -11.26
C LEU A 124 17.67 8.84 -10.94
N GLY A 125 17.85 9.16 -9.67
CA GLY A 125 18.53 10.38 -9.24
C GLY A 125 19.99 10.41 -9.69
N LEU A 126 20.72 9.31 -9.49
CA LEU A 126 22.10 9.16 -9.94
C LEU A 126 22.22 9.28 -11.48
N LEU A 127 21.33 8.62 -12.21
CA LEU A 127 21.25 8.73 -13.67
C LEU A 127 21.04 10.19 -14.10
N GLY A 128 20.17 10.92 -13.40
CA GLY A 128 19.92 12.35 -13.66
C GLY A 128 21.16 13.21 -13.49
N THR A 129 21.98 12.95 -12.46
CA THR A 129 23.24 13.67 -12.25
C THR A 129 24.27 13.37 -13.34
N VAL A 130 24.40 12.12 -13.78
CA VAL A 130 25.29 11.73 -14.87
C VAL A 130 24.90 12.40 -16.18
N ILE A 131 23.63 12.36 -16.55
CA ILE A 131 23.12 13.02 -17.76
C ILE A 131 23.31 14.54 -17.66
N GLY A 132 23.09 15.14 -16.49
CA GLY A 132 23.31 16.56 -16.24
C GLY A 132 24.77 16.96 -16.45
N MET A 133 25.74 16.17 -15.94
CA MET A 133 27.17 16.43 -16.16
C MET A 133 27.55 16.32 -17.65
N ILE A 134 27.02 15.33 -18.36
CA ILE A 134 27.25 15.18 -19.80
C ILE A 134 26.74 16.40 -20.54
N ALA A 135 25.52 16.85 -20.26
CA ALA A 135 24.92 18.02 -20.90
C ALA A 135 25.74 19.31 -20.67
N VAL A 136 26.27 19.51 -19.46
CA VAL A 136 27.15 20.64 -19.13
C VAL A 136 28.47 20.55 -19.88
N SER A 137 29.07 19.36 -19.99
CA SER A 137 30.31 19.15 -20.74
C SER A 137 30.14 19.52 -22.23
N TYR A 138 29.04 19.15 -22.85
CA TYR A 138 28.77 19.51 -24.24
C TYR A 138 28.60 21.02 -24.43
N THR A 139 27.94 21.73 -23.53
CA THR A 139 27.77 23.19 -23.62
C THR A 139 29.09 23.94 -23.43
N HIS A 140 30.02 23.43 -22.61
CA HIS A 140 31.36 24.01 -22.47
C HIS A 140 32.28 23.76 -23.67
N LEU A 141 32.10 22.64 -24.37
CA LEU A 141 32.88 22.32 -25.58
C LEU A 141 32.42 23.07 -26.82
N THR A 142 31.18 23.57 -26.85
CA THR A 142 30.60 24.33 -27.96
C THR A 142 30.69 25.84 -27.77
N LEU A 143 31.39 26.34 -26.76
CA LEU A 143 31.73 27.75 -26.71
C LEU A 143 32.70 28.07 -27.86
N PRO A 144 32.31 28.90 -28.85
CA PRO A 144 33.22 29.27 -29.91
C PRO A 144 34.39 30.03 -29.32
N THR A 145 35.58 29.54 -29.55
CA THR A 145 36.82 30.30 -29.42
C THR A 145 36.80 31.41 -30.43
N ASN A 146 36.00 32.45 -30.23
CA ASN A 146 36.18 33.71 -30.91
C ASN A 146 37.41 34.40 -30.28
N ARG A 147 38.55 33.91 -30.67
CA ARG A 147 39.78 34.70 -30.71
C ARG A 147 39.89 35.21 -32.10
N GLU A 148 39.21 36.33 -32.39
CA GLU A 148 39.65 37.20 -33.45
C GLU A 148 40.65 38.16 -32.88
N VAL A 149 41.83 38.12 -33.51
CA VAL A 149 42.95 39.00 -33.37
C VAL A 149 42.60 40.38 -33.93
#